data_3a8c51d0c127b4eb360999bd79d4da12
#
_entry.id   3a8c51d0c127b4eb360999bd79d4da12
#
_cell.length_a   1.000
_cell.length_b   1.000
_cell.length_c   1.000
_cell.angle_alpha   90.00
_cell.angle_beta   90.00
_cell.angle_gamma   90.00
#
_symmetry.space_group_name_H-M   'P 1'
#
loop_
_entity.id
_entity.type
_entity.pdbx_description
1 polymer ?
#
loop_
_entity_poly.entity_id
_entity_poly.type
_entity_poly.pdbx_seq_one_letter_code
_entity_poly.pdbx_strand_id
1 'polypeptide(L)'
;MAKNKLKKFAELKTFQHVIEPPIDEPNKSFDLKGQWGRCFFKNENPIVLELGCGRGEYTVALAQKFQKKNFIGIDVKGSRIWSGAKESQEKKINNVGFLRTRIDIIQKYFSENEIDEIWITFPDPQLKRSRLKKRLTHPKFLKIYNQILKPNSVIHLKTDNQFLHGFTLGVIAGEGHLLMDSTNDLYSSEVKRDNLDIKTYYEKIFLSKGMPITYLKFILNY
;
A
#
# COMPACT_ATOMS: atom_id res chain seq x y z
N MET A 1 22.11 -11.90 13.05
CA MET A 1 20.97 -11.11 12.49
C MET A 1 21.35 -9.73 11.98
N ALA A 2 22.24 -8.95 12.63
CA ALA A 2 22.66 -7.61 12.17
C ALA A 2 23.37 -7.59 10.81
N LYS A 3 24.29 -8.52 10.56
CA LYS A 3 25.12 -8.61 9.32
C LYS A 3 24.27 -8.77 8.05
N ASN A 4 23.18 -9.54 8.09
CA ASN A 4 22.23 -9.71 6.97
C ASN A 4 21.41 -8.43 6.70
N LYS A 5 21.13 -7.63 7.72
CA LYS A 5 20.38 -6.38 7.56
C LYS A 5 21.20 -5.32 6.84
N LEU A 6 22.48 -5.17 7.20
CA LEU A 6 23.40 -4.23 6.54
C LEU A 6 23.60 -4.59 5.06
N LYS A 7 23.79 -5.88 4.75
CA LYS A 7 23.89 -6.36 3.37
C LYS A 7 22.65 -6.00 2.55
N LYS A 8 21.46 -6.22 3.10
CA LYS A 8 20.19 -5.85 2.44
C LYS A 8 20.07 -4.35 2.17
N PHE A 9 20.51 -3.50 3.09
CA PHE A 9 20.52 -2.05 2.89
C PHE A 9 21.52 -1.61 1.82
N ALA A 10 22.69 -2.23 1.77
CA ALA A 10 23.69 -1.95 0.73
C ALA A 10 23.15 -2.35 -0.66
N GLU A 11 22.56 -3.53 -0.77
CA GLU A 11 21.97 -4.04 -2.00
C GLU A 11 20.73 -3.24 -2.44
N LEU A 12 19.92 -2.76 -1.48
CA LEU A 12 18.72 -1.96 -1.78
C LEU A 12 19.06 -0.70 -2.58
N LYS A 13 20.20 -0.07 -2.28
CA LYS A 13 20.70 1.12 -3.00
C LYS A 13 21.07 0.85 -4.46
N THR A 14 21.26 -0.39 -4.85
CA THR A 14 21.61 -0.78 -6.23
C THR A 14 20.37 -1.00 -7.10
N PHE A 15 19.19 -1.11 -6.50
CA PHE A 15 17.93 -1.32 -7.22
C PHE A 15 17.37 -0.01 -7.77
N GLN A 16 17.41 0.18 -9.08
CA GLN A 16 16.92 1.42 -9.73
C GLN A 16 15.43 1.71 -9.50
N HIS A 17 14.63 0.67 -9.23
CA HIS A 17 13.20 0.77 -8.95
C HIS A 17 12.87 0.95 -7.45
N VAL A 18 13.89 1.19 -6.61
CA VAL A 18 13.72 1.56 -5.20
C VAL A 18 14.18 2.99 -4.99
N ILE A 19 13.26 3.82 -4.50
CA ILE A 19 13.51 5.22 -4.20
C ILE A 19 13.60 5.39 -2.68
N GLU A 20 14.73 5.89 -2.20
CA GLU A 20 14.97 6.25 -0.81
C GLU A 20 15.25 7.76 -0.71
N PRO A 21 14.20 8.60 -0.56
CA PRO A 21 14.41 10.05 -0.44
C PRO A 21 15.28 10.38 0.78
N PRO A 22 16.15 11.41 0.70
CA PRO A 22 16.94 11.85 1.84
C PRO A 22 16.01 12.31 2.97
N ILE A 23 16.26 11.83 4.19
CA ILE A 23 15.45 12.14 5.38
C ILE A 23 15.71 13.56 5.87
N ASP A 24 16.93 14.08 5.63
CA ASP A 24 17.44 15.30 6.24
C ASP A 24 17.20 16.57 5.40
N GLU A 25 16.50 16.49 4.26
CA GLU A 25 16.21 17.63 3.40
C GLU A 25 14.70 17.90 3.29
N PRO A 26 14.03 18.38 4.36
CA PRO A 26 12.57 18.50 4.42
C PRO A 26 11.96 19.48 3.40
N ASN A 27 12.77 20.39 2.87
CA ASN A 27 12.34 21.45 1.95
C ASN A 27 12.76 21.22 0.49
N LYS A 28 13.46 20.13 0.19
CA LYS A 28 13.83 19.81 -1.18
C LYS A 28 12.62 19.30 -1.96
N SER A 29 12.41 19.85 -3.15
CA SER A 29 11.42 19.34 -4.09
C SER A 29 11.78 17.90 -4.45
N PHE A 30 10.76 17.05 -4.55
CA PHE A 30 10.94 15.67 -4.98
C PHE A 30 10.65 15.57 -6.49
N ASP A 31 11.65 15.30 -7.28
CA ASP A 31 11.62 15.40 -8.73
C ASP A 31 10.57 14.50 -9.41
N LEU A 32 10.22 13.36 -8.78
CA LEU A 32 9.19 12.46 -9.30
C LEU A 32 7.76 12.86 -8.91
N LYS A 33 7.57 13.88 -8.07
CA LYS A 33 6.23 14.33 -7.66
C LYS A 33 5.47 14.88 -8.87
N GLY A 34 4.33 14.26 -9.20
CA GLY A 34 3.55 14.55 -10.40
C GLY A 34 4.16 14.02 -11.70
N GLN A 35 5.23 13.21 -11.60
CA GLN A 35 5.99 12.71 -12.75
C GLN A 35 6.24 11.19 -12.67
N TRP A 36 5.60 10.47 -11.74
CA TRP A 36 5.84 9.05 -11.57
C TRP A 36 5.56 8.24 -12.85
N GLY A 37 4.45 8.50 -13.52
CA GLY A 37 4.14 7.85 -14.80
C GLY A 37 5.21 8.16 -15.84
N ARG A 38 5.43 9.44 -16.13
CA ARG A 38 6.31 9.92 -17.22
C ARG A 38 7.79 9.64 -16.96
N CYS A 39 8.30 9.98 -15.77
CA CYS A 39 9.74 9.94 -15.50
C CYS A 39 10.21 8.60 -14.93
N PHE A 40 9.40 7.93 -14.10
CA PHE A 40 9.79 6.67 -13.47
C PHE A 40 9.32 5.46 -14.31
N PHE A 41 8.01 5.32 -14.54
CA PHE A 41 7.46 4.18 -15.28
C PHE A 41 7.54 4.35 -16.81
N LYS A 42 7.74 5.56 -17.30
CA LYS A 42 7.81 5.91 -18.73
C LYS A 42 6.55 5.52 -19.53
N ASN A 43 5.40 5.64 -18.88
CA ASN A 43 4.09 5.38 -19.45
C ASN A 43 2.99 6.18 -18.72
N GLU A 44 1.76 6.17 -19.26
CA GLU A 44 0.59 6.86 -18.71
C GLU A 44 -0.40 5.89 -18.01
N ASN A 45 0.05 4.69 -17.66
CA ASN A 45 -0.81 3.71 -16.99
C ASN A 45 -1.23 4.19 -15.58
N PRO A 46 -2.42 3.81 -15.11
CA PRO A 46 -2.88 4.11 -13.75
C PRO A 46 -1.86 3.69 -12.68
N ILE A 47 -1.71 4.52 -11.64
CA ILE A 47 -0.77 4.28 -10.53
C ILE A 47 -1.52 3.80 -9.31
N VAL A 48 -1.14 2.64 -8.80
CA VAL A 48 -1.70 1.99 -7.62
C VAL A 48 -0.67 1.97 -6.50
N LEU A 49 -1.05 2.40 -5.29
CA LEU A 49 -0.19 2.35 -4.11
C LEU A 49 -0.56 1.16 -3.21
N GLU A 50 0.44 0.46 -2.67
CA GLU A 50 0.28 -0.38 -1.49
C GLU A 50 0.93 0.29 -0.28
N LEU A 51 0.13 0.66 0.72
CA LEU A 51 0.58 1.36 1.92
C LEU A 51 0.93 0.37 3.04
N GLY A 52 2.19 0.39 3.47
CA GLY A 52 2.72 -0.58 4.42
C GLY A 52 3.04 -1.92 3.76
N CYS A 53 3.58 -1.90 2.54
CA CYS A 53 3.79 -3.08 1.70
C CYS A 53 4.69 -4.18 2.31
N GLY A 54 5.38 -3.89 3.40
CA GLY A 54 6.23 -4.85 4.08
C GLY A 54 7.28 -5.48 3.16
N ARG A 55 7.11 -6.76 2.81
CA ARG A 55 8.00 -7.47 1.88
C ARG A 55 7.69 -7.23 0.41
N GLY A 56 6.64 -6.47 0.11
CA GLY A 56 6.23 -6.15 -1.27
C GLY A 56 5.56 -7.31 -2.02
N GLU A 57 5.18 -8.38 -1.32
CA GLU A 57 4.60 -9.59 -1.96
C GLU A 57 3.31 -9.26 -2.72
N TYR A 58 2.44 -8.44 -2.12
CA TYR A 58 1.18 -8.05 -2.76
C TYR A 58 1.41 -7.09 -3.91
N THR A 59 2.28 -6.07 -3.72
CA THR A 59 2.68 -5.13 -4.77
C THR A 59 3.22 -5.86 -6.00
N VAL A 60 4.14 -6.82 -5.81
CA VAL A 60 4.75 -7.59 -6.89
C VAL A 60 3.73 -8.48 -7.59
N ALA A 61 2.88 -9.16 -6.84
CA ALA A 61 1.86 -10.04 -7.41
C ALA A 61 0.81 -9.25 -8.22
N LEU A 62 0.39 -8.07 -7.75
CA LEU A 62 -0.47 -7.17 -8.51
C LEU A 62 0.21 -6.71 -9.81
N ALA A 63 1.48 -6.31 -9.75
CA ALA A 63 2.23 -5.87 -10.93
C ALA A 63 2.38 -6.99 -11.98
N GLN A 64 2.58 -8.23 -11.54
CA GLN A 64 2.60 -9.39 -12.43
C GLN A 64 1.24 -9.65 -13.10
N LYS A 65 0.15 -9.49 -12.33
CA LYS A 65 -1.21 -9.77 -12.82
C LYS A 65 -1.74 -8.66 -13.74
N PHE A 66 -1.41 -7.40 -13.47
CA PHE A 66 -1.99 -6.22 -14.15
C PHE A 66 -0.94 -5.40 -14.88
N GLN A 67 -0.52 -5.87 -16.04
CA GLN A 67 0.55 -5.25 -16.85
C GLN A 67 0.22 -3.82 -17.36
N LYS A 68 -1.07 -3.43 -17.37
CA LYS A 68 -1.53 -2.10 -17.78
C LYS A 68 -1.75 -1.14 -16.61
N LYS A 69 -1.23 -1.48 -15.42
CA LYS A 69 -1.18 -0.60 -14.25
C LYS A 69 0.23 -0.55 -13.71
N ASN A 70 0.59 0.55 -13.07
CA ASN A 70 1.85 0.74 -12.34
C ASN A 70 1.60 0.57 -10.85
N PHE A 71 2.55 -0.03 -10.13
CA PHE A 71 2.41 -0.33 -8.70
C PHE A 71 3.57 0.24 -7.92
N ILE A 72 3.29 0.93 -6.80
CA ILE A 72 4.31 1.45 -5.89
C ILE A 72 4.03 0.93 -4.48
N GLY A 73 4.95 0.11 -3.97
CA GLY A 73 4.93 -0.34 -2.58
C GLY A 73 5.60 0.66 -1.66
N ILE A 74 4.92 1.08 -0.59
CA ILE A 74 5.43 2.06 0.39
C ILE A 74 5.62 1.41 1.75
N ASP A 75 6.83 1.47 2.31
CA ASP A 75 7.13 1.08 3.69
C ASP A 75 8.33 1.88 4.23
N VAL A 76 8.41 2.02 5.55
CA VAL A 76 9.55 2.65 6.22
C VAL A 76 10.74 1.68 6.39
N LYS A 77 10.47 0.38 6.32
CA LYS A 77 11.46 -0.68 6.60
C LYS A 77 12.14 -1.19 5.34
N GLY A 78 13.23 -0.54 4.92
CA GLY A 78 13.99 -0.93 3.73
C GLY A 78 14.43 -2.41 3.70
N SER A 79 14.79 -3.00 4.84
CA SER A 79 15.12 -4.44 4.90
C SER A 79 13.94 -5.38 4.57
N ARG A 80 12.70 -4.90 4.64
CA ARG A 80 11.51 -5.63 4.19
C ARG A 80 11.26 -5.40 2.70
N ILE A 81 11.25 -4.14 2.25
CA ILE A 81 11.14 -3.74 0.84
C ILE A 81 12.13 -4.52 -0.03
N TRP A 82 13.35 -4.77 0.47
CA TRP A 82 14.38 -5.51 -0.23
C TRP A 82 13.89 -6.83 -0.84
N SER A 83 12.98 -7.54 -0.19
CA SER A 83 12.48 -8.84 -0.71
C SER A 83 11.69 -8.67 -2.00
N GLY A 84 10.73 -7.75 -2.02
CA GLY A 84 9.93 -7.46 -3.21
C GLY A 84 10.75 -6.81 -4.33
N ALA A 85 11.68 -5.91 -3.96
CA ALA A 85 12.56 -5.28 -4.92
C ALA A 85 13.48 -6.32 -5.61
N LYS A 86 14.07 -7.24 -4.85
CA LYS A 86 14.89 -8.32 -5.40
C LYS A 86 14.07 -9.23 -6.32
N GLU A 87 12.89 -9.66 -5.88
CA GLU A 87 12.00 -10.49 -6.70
C GLU A 87 11.61 -9.78 -8.01
N SER A 88 11.28 -8.49 -7.94
CA SER A 88 10.94 -7.70 -9.12
C SER A 88 12.07 -7.61 -10.13
N GLN A 89 13.31 -7.44 -9.65
CA GLN A 89 14.49 -7.41 -10.50
C GLN A 89 14.76 -8.77 -11.14
N GLU A 90 14.73 -9.86 -10.36
CA GLU A 90 14.95 -11.22 -10.86
C GLU A 90 13.91 -11.61 -11.91
N LYS A 91 12.65 -11.22 -11.72
CA LYS A 91 11.55 -11.48 -12.65
C LYS A 91 11.40 -10.43 -13.76
N LYS A 92 12.25 -9.40 -13.79
CA LYS A 92 12.20 -8.30 -14.78
C LYS A 92 10.83 -7.62 -14.86
N ILE A 93 10.20 -7.33 -13.71
CA ILE A 93 8.91 -6.67 -13.64
C ILE A 93 9.12 -5.15 -13.74
N ASN A 94 8.64 -4.53 -14.82
CA ASN A 94 8.94 -3.13 -15.13
C ASN A 94 7.86 -2.13 -14.64
N ASN A 95 6.68 -2.62 -14.25
CA ASN A 95 5.56 -1.81 -13.78
C ASN A 95 5.46 -1.79 -12.25
N VAL A 96 6.58 -2.00 -11.53
CA VAL A 96 6.66 -1.95 -10.08
C VAL A 96 7.78 -1.04 -9.61
N GLY A 97 7.52 -0.29 -8.55
CA GLY A 97 8.50 0.51 -7.84
C GLY A 97 8.29 0.43 -6.33
N PHE A 98 9.29 0.87 -5.58
CA PHE A 98 9.20 0.95 -4.12
C PHE A 98 9.67 2.32 -3.65
N LEU A 99 8.90 2.90 -2.72
CA LEU A 99 9.24 4.16 -2.07
C LEU A 99 9.44 3.92 -0.57
N ARG A 100 10.67 4.08 -0.10
CA ARG A 100 10.97 3.96 1.32
C ARG A 100 10.72 5.27 2.02
N THR A 101 9.52 5.41 2.60
CA THR A 101 9.13 6.61 3.35
C THR A 101 8.07 6.30 4.40
N ARG A 102 7.73 7.31 5.20
CA ARG A 102 6.61 7.27 6.14
C ARG A 102 5.31 7.61 5.41
N ILE A 103 4.23 6.88 5.71
CA ILE A 103 2.93 7.08 5.08
C ILE A 103 2.29 8.44 5.47
N ASP A 104 2.58 8.95 6.66
CA ASP A 104 2.03 10.21 7.13
C ASP A 104 2.59 11.48 6.44
N ILE A 105 3.51 11.30 5.50
CA ILE A 105 4.08 12.40 4.69
C ILE A 105 4.08 12.09 3.18
N ILE A 106 3.28 11.13 2.72
CA ILE A 106 3.30 10.70 1.30
C ILE A 106 2.91 11.82 0.32
N GLN A 107 2.12 12.81 0.74
CA GLN A 107 1.78 14.00 -0.06
C GLN A 107 3.01 14.83 -0.47
N LYS A 108 4.18 14.59 0.14
CA LYS A 108 5.45 15.19 -0.32
C LYS A 108 5.95 14.56 -1.61
N TYR A 109 5.57 13.32 -1.87
CA TYR A 109 6.10 12.47 -2.95
C TYR A 109 5.13 12.29 -4.10
N PHE A 110 3.86 12.59 -3.91
CA PHE A 110 2.82 12.51 -4.93
C PHE A 110 2.07 13.84 -5.05
N SER A 111 1.72 14.21 -6.26
CA SER A 111 0.89 15.38 -6.56
C SER A 111 -0.59 15.10 -6.32
N GLU A 112 -1.38 16.16 -6.33
CA GLU A 112 -2.83 16.07 -6.47
C GLU A 112 -3.21 15.25 -7.71
N ASN A 113 -4.23 14.40 -7.55
CA ASN A 113 -4.78 13.61 -8.66
C ASN A 113 -3.76 12.72 -9.40
N GLU A 114 -2.71 12.26 -8.73
CA GLU A 114 -1.70 11.41 -9.34
C GLU A 114 -1.99 9.91 -9.15
N ILE A 115 -2.72 9.54 -8.11
CA ILE A 115 -2.94 8.16 -7.71
C ILE A 115 -4.35 7.69 -8.03
N ASP A 116 -4.46 6.52 -8.66
CA ASP A 116 -5.73 5.94 -9.13
C ASP A 116 -6.35 4.95 -8.12
N GLU A 117 -5.54 4.33 -7.23
CA GLU A 117 -6.03 3.28 -6.34
C GLU A 117 -5.07 3.11 -5.14
N ILE A 118 -5.60 2.82 -3.95
CA ILE A 118 -4.80 2.52 -2.76
C ILE A 118 -5.19 1.16 -2.19
N TRP A 119 -4.18 0.33 -1.89
CA TRP A 119 -4.30 -0.90 -1.12
C TRP A 119 -3.66 -0.76 0.24
N ILE A 120 -4.36 -1.23 1.27
CA ILE A 120 -3.88 -1.36 2.65
C ILE A 120 -4.04 -2.84 3.01
N THR A 121 -2.92 -3.58 3.02
CA THR A 121 -2.93 -5.03 3.22
C THR A 121 -2.27 -5.38 4.54
N PHE A 122 -3.01 -6.03 5.43
CA PHE A 122 -2.55 -6.51 6.74
C PHE A 122 -1.77 -5.46 7.55
N PRO A 123 -2.29 -4.23 7.69
CA PRO A 123 -1.64 -3.20 8.48
C PRO A 123 -1.67 -3.55 9.97
N ASP A 124 -0.75 -2.98 10.75
CA ASP A 124 -0.81 -3.08 12.22
C ASP A 124 -2.12 -2.46 12.73
N PRO A 125 -2.99 -3.23 13.40
CA PRO A 125 -4.31 -2.77 13.83
C PRO A 125 -4.27 -1.70 14.92
N GLN A 126 -3.11 -1.46 15.53
CA GLN A 126 -2.90 -0.44 16.58
C GLN A 126 -3.99 -0.48 17.66
N LEU A 127 -4.13 -1.64 18.34
CA LEU A 127 -5.23 -1.92 19.27
C LEU A 127 -5.28 -0.98 20.48
N LYS A 128 -4.12 -0.49 20.97
CA LYS A 128 -4.06 0.43 22.09
C LYS A 128 -4.72 1.76 21.75
N ARG A 129 -5.60 2.28 22.64
CA ARG A 129 -6.29 3.56 22.49
C ARG A 129 -5.34 4.74 22.22
N SER A 130 -4.18 4.77 22.88
CA SER A 130 -3.13 5.79 22.66
C SER A 130 -2.52 5.76 21.26
N ARG A 131 -2.72 4.69 20.50
CA ARG A 131 -2.23 4.51 19.13
C ARG A 131 -3.31 4.63 18.05
N LEU A 132 -4.54 4.96 18.42
CA LEU A 132 -5.67 5.07 17.49
C LEU A 132 -5.33 5.91 16.26
N LYS A 133 -4.70 7.06 16.44
CA LYS A 133 -4.27 7.96 15.35
C LYS A 133 -3.18 7.39 14.44
N LYS A 134 -2.66 6.18 14.72
CA LYS A 134 -1.65 5.48 13.89
C LYS A 134 -2.26 4.43 12.96
N ARG A 135 -3.56 4.16 13.05
CA ARG A 135 -4.26 3.27 12.11
C ARG A 135 -4.27 3.91 10.74
N LEU A 136 -3.93 3.15 9.71
CA LEU A 136 -3.87 3.67 8.33
C LEU A 136 -5.24 4.05 7.76
N THR A 137 -6.33 3.62 8.38
CA THR A 137 -7.71 4.02 8.05
C THR A 137 -8.28 5.08 9.01
N HIS A 138 -7.46 5.70 9.86
CA HIS A 138 -7.90 6.83 10.69
C HIS A 138 -8.14 8.07 9.80
N PRO A 139 -9.14 8.94 10.10
CA PRO A 139 -9.45 10.15 9.31
C PRO A 139 -8.25 11.02 8.97
N LYS A 140 -7.27 11.11 9.90
CA LYS A 140 -5.99 11.82 9.65
C LYS A 140 -5.28 11.31 8.39
N PHE A 141 -5.23 9.99 8.19
CA PHE A 141 -4.56 9.39 7.03
C PHE A 141 -5.45 9.48 5.79
N LEU A 142 -6.76 9.29 5.92
CA LEU A 142 -7.69 9.41 4.81
C LEU A 142 -7.64 10.82 4.18
N LYS A 143 -7.52 11.88 5.00
CA LYS A 143 -7.30 13.25 4.53
C LYS A 143 -5.99 13.42 3.74
N ILE A 144 -4.91 12.72 4.15
CA ILE A 144 -3.65 12.71 3.39
C ILE A 144 -3.83 11.98 2.05
N TYR A 145 -4.53 10.85 2.05
CA TYR A 145 -4.77 10.09 0.81
C TYR A 145 -5.62 10.87 -0.18
N ASN A 146 -6.63 11.60 0.31
CA ASN A 146 -7.47 12.44 -0.53
C ASN A 146 -6.69 13.53 -1.29
N GLN A 147 -5.56 14.01 -0.73
CA GLN A 147 -4.73 15.01 -1.39
C GLN A 147 -4.00 14.48 -2.64
N ILE A 148 -3.83 13.17 -2.77
CA ILE A 148 -3.07 12.56 -3.87
C ILE A 148 -3.94 11.69 -4.78
N LEU A 149 -5.11 11.28 -4.33
CA LEU A 149 -6.04 10.45 -5.08
C LEU A 149 -6.76 11.27 -6.15
N LYS A 150 -6.99 10.65 -7.31
CA LYS A 150 -7.92 11.16 -8.29
C LYS A 150 -9.36 11.11 -7.74
N PRO A 151 -10.27 11.97 -8.22
CA PRO A 151 -11.69 11.87 -7.88
C PRO A 151 -12.24 10.46 -8.11
N ASN A 152 -13.09 9.98 -7.20
CA ASN A 152 -13.70 8.65 -7.24
C ASN A 152 -12.73 7.46 -7.19
N SER A 153 -11.47 7.69 -6.84
CA SER A 153 -10.50 6.61 -6.63
C SER A 153 -10.86 5.75 -5.42
N VAL A 154 -10.56 4.46 -5.53
CA VAL A 154 -10.93 3.48 -4.51
C VAL A 154 -9.80 3.19 -3.53
N ILE A 155 -10.17 2.96 -2.28
CA ILE A 155 -9.29 2.46 -1.24
C ILE A 155 -9.76 1.06 -0.84
N HIS A 156 -8.79 0.14 -0.77
CA HIS A 156 -9.00 -1.23 -0.33
C HIS A 156 -8.35 -1.46 1.03
N LEU A 157 -9.06 -2.12 1.94
CA LEU A 157 -8.51 -2.68 3.16
C LEU A 157 -8.70 -4.18 3.17
N LYS A 158 -7.61 -4.94 3.33
CA LYS A 158 -7.60 -6.38 3.51
C LYS A 158 -6.89 -6.71 4.82
N THR A 159 -7.56 -7.36 5.76
CA THR A 159 -7.00 -7.63 7.10
C THR A 159 -7.61 -8.87 7.77
N ASP A 160 -6.83 -9.56 8.59
CA ASP A 160 -7.26 -10.60 9.52
C ASP A 160 -7.93 -10.04 10.78
N ASN A 161 -7.82 -8.71 11.00
CA ASN A 161 -8.23 -8.10 12.25
C ASN A 161 -9.64 -7.51 12.18
N GLN A 162 -10.61 -8.22 12.76
CA GLN A 162 -12.03 -7.83 12.83
C GLN A 162 -12.25 -6.47 13.51
N PHE A 163 -11.42 -6.13 14.52
CA PHE A 163 -11.52 -4.85 15.18
C PHE A 163 -11.14 -3.68 14.24
N LEU A 164 -10.06 -3.83 13.45
CA LEU A 164 -9.67 -2.81 12.49
C LEU A 164 -10.71 -2.67 11.37
N HIS A 165 -11.30 -3.78 10.94
CA HIS A 165 -12.40 -3.80 9.97
C HIS A 165 -13.60 -2.99 10.50
N GLY A 166 -14.10 -3.31 11.70
CA GLY A 166 -15.21 -2.59 12.32
C GLY A 166 -14.91 -1.12 12.59
N PHE A 167 -13.67 -0.81 13.04
CA PHE A 167 -13.22 0.59 13.18
C PHE A 167 -13.30 1.33 11.85
N THR A 168 -12.85 0.71 10.75
CA THR A 168 -12.85 1.35 9.43
C THR A 168 -14.26 1.57 8.91
N LEU A 169 -15.19 0.62 9.12
CA LEU A 169 -16.61 0.80 8.83
C LEU A 169 -17.19 2.00 9.58
N GLY A 170 -16.88 2.12 10.87
CA GLY A 170 -17.30 3.27 11.69
C GLY A 170 -16.76 4.61 11.17
N VAL A 171 -15.51 4.63 10.67
CA VAL A 171 -14.92 5.83 10.04
C VAL A 171 -15.63 6.15 8.72
N ILE A 172 -15.85 5.15 7.86
CA ILE A 172 -16.54 5.34 6.58
C ILE A 172 -17.92 5.95 6.80
N ALA A 173 -18.71 5.39 7.71
CA ALA A 173 -20.05 5.90 8.02
C ALA A 173 -20.02 7.28 8.69
N GLY A 174 -19.15 7.48 9.68
CA GLY A 174 -19.07 8.71 10.48
C GLY A 174 -18.53 9.92 9.71
N GLU A 175 -17.63 9.71 8.73
CA GLU A 175 -17.08 10.78 7.87
C GLU A 175 -17.86 10.92 6.54
N GLY A 176 -18.91 10.12 6.31
CA GLY A 176 -19.74 10.20 5.11
C GLY A 176 -19.08 9.68 3.83
N HIS A 177 -18.12 8.77 3.96
CA HIS A 177 -17.47 8.14 2.80
C HIS A 177 -18.39 7.07 2.17
N LEU A 178 -18.17 6.75 0.89
CA LEU A 178 -18.98 5.79 0.17
C LEU A 178 -18.43 4.37 0.31
N LEU A 179 -19.12 3.52 1.06
CA LEU A 179 -18.82 2.09 1.13
C LEU A 179 -19.30 1.43 -0.17
N MET A 180 -18.34 0.83 -0.91
CA MET A 180 -18.61 0.12 -2.17
C MET A 180 -18.81 -1.36 -1.92
N ASP A 181 -18.08 -1.93 -0.95
CA ASP A 181 -18.07 -3.36 -0.69
C ASP A 181 -17.51 -3.70 0.68
N SER A 182 -18.05 -4.74 1.32
CA SER A 182 -17.65 -5.22 2.62
C SER A 182 -17.88 -6.72 2.79
N THR A 183 -16.92 -7.42 3.36
CA THR A 183 -17.11 -8.80 3.82
C THR A 183 -16.28 -9.10 5.05
N ASN A 184 -16.85 -9.86 5.97
CA ASN A 184 -16.17 -10.35 7.18
C ASN A 184 -15.37 -11.64 6.93
N ASP A 185 -15.64 -12.32 5.81
CA ASP A 185 -14.88 -13.50 5.36
C ASP A 185 -14.79 -13.50 3.84
N LEU A 186 -13.62 -13.09 3.36
CA LEU A 186 -13.36 -12.94 1.93
C LEU A 186 -13.45 -14.24 1.15
N TYR A 187 -13.03 -15.37 1.77
CA TYR A 187 -12.91 -16.64 1.09
C TYR A 187 -14.17 -17.48 1.14
N SER A 188 -15.07 -17.21 2.09
CA SER A 188 -16.40 -17.82 2.19
C SER A 188 -17.48 -16.98 1.51
N SER A 189 -17.18 -15.75 1.10
CA SER A 189 -18.14 -14.88 0.42
C SER A 189 -18.20 -15.17 -1.09
N GLU A 190 -19.38 -15.03 -1.69
CA GLU A 190 -19.59 -15.15 -3.15
C GLU A 190 -18.95 -14.03 -3.96
N VAL A 191 -18.29 -13.10 -3.31
CA VAL A 191 -17.70 -11.93 -3.93
C VAL A 191 -16.51 -12.34 -4.78
N LYS A 192 -16.73 -12.59 -6.05
CA LYS A 192 -15.71 -12.83 -7.07
C LYS A 192 -15.00 -11.52 -7.38
N ARG A 193 -13.71 -11.49 -7.11
CA ARG A 193 -12.87 -10.29 -7.37
C ARG A 193 -11.51 -10.72 -7.87
N ASP A 194 -11.14 -10.22 -9.02
CA ASP A 194 -9.94 -10.64 -9.76
C ASP A 194 -8.61 -10.38 -9.02
N ASN A 195 -8.61 -9.54 -7.98
CA ASN A 195 -7.41 -9.12 -7.26
C ASN A 195 -7.27 -9.72 -5.85
N LEU A 196 -8.32 -10.39 -5.34
CA LEU A 196 -8.39 -10.83 -3.95
C LEU A 196 -7.89 -12.27 -3.75
N ASP A 197 -7.58 -12.97 -4.82
CA ASP A 197 -6.95 -14.31 -4.83
C ASP A 197 -5.44 -14.27 -4.48
N ILE A 198 -4.81 -13.10 -4.53
CA ILE A 198 -3.41 -12.92 -4.14
C ILE A 198 -3.29 -13.10 -2.63
N LYS A 199 -2.55 -14.13 -2.22
CA LYS A 199 -2.32 -14.49 -0.82
C LYS A 199 -0.88 -14.17 -0.41
N THR A 200 -0.71 -13.20 0.48
CA THR A 200 0.59 -12.91 1.10
C THR A 200 1.03 -14.02 2.06
N TYR A 201 2.29 -14.02 2.45
CA TYR A 201 2.82 -14.95 3.45
C TYR A 201 2.02 -14.92 4.76
N TYR A 202 1.73 -13.73 5.28
CA TYR A 202 0.95 -13.60 6.51
C TYR A 202 -0.48 -14.09 6.35
N GLU A 203 -1.09 -13.82 5.22
CA GLU A 203 -2.45 -14.28 4.93
C GLU A 203 -2.56 -15.80 4.90
N LYS A 204 -1.59 -16.48 4.30
CA LYS A 204 -1.51 -17.95 4.33
C LYS A 204 -1.43 -18.49 5.75
N ILE A 205 -0.65 -17.81 6.65
CA ILE A 205 -0.57 -18.17 8.06
C ILE A 205 -1.91 -17.98 8.77
N PHE A 206 -2.62 -16.87 8.53
CA PHE A 206 -3.91 -16.62 9.17
C PHE A 206 -4.96 -17.62 8.71
N LEU A 207 -5.03 -17.89 7.41
CA LEU A 207 -5.93 -18.90 6.84
C LEU A 207 -5.64 -20.30 7.38
N SER A 208 -4.38 -20.69 7.55
CA SER A 208 -4.02 -22.00 8.13
C SER A 208 -4.43 -22.15 9.60
N LYS A 209 -4.69 -21.03 10.28
CA LYS A 209 -5.22 -20.98 11.65
C LYS A 209 -6.75 -20.88 11.70
N GLY A 210 -7.44 -20.98 10.55
CA GLY A 210 -8.88 -20.82 10.48
C GLY A 210 -9.36 -19.37 10.72
N MET A 211 -8.48 -18.38 10.63
CA MET A 211 -8.85 -16.98 10.81
C MET A 211 -9.44 -16.42 9.51
N PRO A 212 -10.67 -15.86 9.52
CA PRO A 212 -11.25 -15.25 8.35
C PRO A 212 -10.47 -13.97 7.97
N ILE A 213 -10.39 -13.70 6.68
CA ILE A 213 -9.82 -12.47 6.15
C ILE A 213 -10.96 -11.53 5.78
N THR A 214 -10.95 -10.33 6.32
CA THR A 214 -11.94 -9.30 6.03
C THR A 214 -11.50 -8.41 4.89
N TYR A 215 -12.46 -7.79 4.24
CA TYR A 215 -12.20 -6.87 3.15
C TYR A 215 -13.21 -5.72 3.15
N LEU A 216 -12.70 -4.53 2.80
CA LEU A 216 -13.49 -3.32 2.53
C LEU A 216 -13.00 -2.66 1.25
N LYS A 217 -13.94 -2.09 0.50
CA LYS A 217 -13.69 -1.20 -0.63
C LYS A 217 -14.54 0.04 -0.47
N PHE A 218 -13.93 1.22 -0.51
CA PHE A 218 -14.63 2.48 -0.30
C PHE A 218 -14.00 3.63 -1.07
N ILE A 219 -14.75 4.70 -1.25
CA ILE A 219 -14.34 5.95 -1.89
C ILE A 219 -14.42 7.07 -0.85
N LEU A 220 -13.43 7.95 -0.84
CA LEU A 220 -13.43 9.14 0.01
C LEU A 220 -14.40 10.19 -0.56
N ASN A 221 -15.14 10.81 0.33
CA ASN A 221 -16.02 11.93 0.04
C ASN A 221 -15.62 13.08 0.96
N TYR A 222 -14.80 14.02 0.47
CA TYR A 222 -14.35 15.23 1.16
C TYR A 222 -14.67 16.46 0.32
#